data_0afe960eb05e76b44486a5627a1ca1e2
#
_entry.id   0afe960eb05e76b44486a5627a1ca1e2
#
_cell.length_a   1.000
_cell.length_b   1.000
_cell.length_c   1.000
_cell.angle_alpha   90.00
_cell.angle_beta   90.00
_cell.angle_gamma   90.00
#
_symmetry.space_group_name_H-M   'P 1'
#
loop_
_entity.id
_entity.type
_entity.pdbx_description
1 polymer ?
#
loop_
_entity_poly.entity_id
_entity_poly.type
_entity_poly.pdbx_seq_one_letter_code
_entity_poly.pdbx_strand_id
1 'polypeptide(L)'
;MTTANNTSGLRPTPPLLRLFKRKSVEQMHAEHAGGELKKSLGALNLVLLGIGCIIGTGIFVLTGRAAANFAGPGIMISFVITGLLCAFVALAYSELAAAIPVSGSAYSYSYASMGEFVAWIMGLLLLLEYGVAASTVAVGWSGYVVSLLHDFGVNIPAALTAAPGVMATDPVTGAEVAGIVNLPALIGVIAVTILLSVGISESATVNNIVVAIKVTVVVAFIVIGAAYVRPELWSPLVPPREPALPEGMSLWAQITGALGDVITGQNNGKYGIGGLIQGAAVIFFAYIGFEAVSTAGAESKNPARDMPIGILGSLAICTVLYIATCAVLVGIVPYTELNDPAPIAMAVNAIGLPWFALLVKLGAVAGLSSVMLVLLYGQTRIFYTMARDGLLPSVFASVNKKTQTPVVNTLLVGAVAAGFAGLKGLDFLGDITNVGTLVAFGLICITVIYLRFARPNLNRPFKMPGWLAILIAAMGAIMCFVLFMSLMANEHMRQFFGWYLAGGIVVYFIYGMWNSKLGRGIAVTGHEQPNPVQPNQ
;
A
#
# COMPACT_ATOMS: atom_id res chain seq x y z
N MET A 1 -3.32 53.66 17.27
CA MET A 1 -4.42 52.82 16.72
C MET A 1 -3.99 51.39 16.78
N THR A 2 -4.53 50.67 17.74
CA THR A 2 -4.21 49.30 18.14
C THR A 2 -4.78 48.35 17.11
N THR A 3 -3.93 47.64 16.37
CA THR A 3 -4.33 46.52 15.55
C THR A 3 -4.71 45.35 16.45
N ALA A 4 -6.01 45.11 16.59
CA ALA A 4 -6.56 43.98 17.30
C ALA A 4 -6.10 42.69 16.60
N ASN A 5 -5.29 41.89 17.29
CA ASN A 5 -4.99 40.52 16.98
C ASN A 5 -6.31 39.71 16.98
N ASN A 6 -6.86 39.47 15.81
CA ASN A 6 -8.05 38.64 15.64
C ASN A 6 -7.67 37.14 15.71
N THR A 7 -7.24 36.70 16.89
CA THR A 7 -7.23 35.26 17.24
C THR A 7 -8.67 34.86 17.42
N SER A 8 -9.35 34.45 16.34
CA SER A 8 -10.64 33.78 16.40
C SER A 8 -10.46 32.48 17.21
N GLY A 9 -10.62 32.61 18.52
CA GLY A 9 -10.50 31.51 19.47
C GLY A 9 -11.53 30.45 19.15
N LEU A 10 -11.09 29.34 18.57
CA LEU A 10 -11.86 28.13 18.45
C LEU A 10 -12.23 27.71 19.89
N ARG A 11 -13.53 27.74 20.24
CA ARG A 11 -13.96 27.30 21.59
C ARG A 11 -13.64 25.83 21.78
N PRO A 12 -13.18 25.41 22.99
CA PRO A 12 -12.99 24.01 23.31
C PRO A 12 -14.31 23.24 23.11
N THR A 13 -14.20 22.10 22.43
CA THR A 13 -15.37 21.25 22.14
C THR A 13 -15.49 20.19 23.24
N PRO A 14 -16.70 19.89 23.76
CA PRO A 14 -16.92 18.78 24.68
C PRO A 14 -16.35 17.46 24.13
N PRO A 15 -15.80 16.56 24.97
CA PRO A 15 -15.08 15.39 24.52
C PRO A 15 -15.81 14.54 23.47
N LEU A 16 -17.06 14.18 23.71
CA LEU A 16 -17.84 13.35 22.78
C LEU A 16 -18.12 14.03 21.44
N LEU A 17 -18.24 15.37 21.41
CA LEU A 17 -18.43 16.11 20.16
C LEU A 17 -17.14 16.25 19.36
N ARG A 18 -15.96 16.00 19.94
CA ARG A 18 -14.67 15.98 19.24
C ARG A 18 -14.61 14.89 18.21
N LEU A 19 -15.27 13.75 18.41
CA LEU A 19 -15.34 12.63 17.47
C LEU A 19 -15.72 13.07 16.05
N PHE A 20 -16.65 14.03 15.95
CA PHE A 20 -17.21 14.52 14.69
C PHE A 20 -16.62 15.87 14.27
N LYS A 21 -15.67 16.43 15.03
CA LYS A 21 -15.05 17.71 14.70
C LYS A 21 -14.20 17.58 13.45
N ARG A 22 -14.46 18.43 12.47
CA ARG A 22 -13.79 18.42 11.16
C ARG A 22 -12.78 19.53 11.08
N LYS A 23 -11.68 19.26 10.39
CA LYS A 23 -10.66 20.23 10.05
C LYS A 23 -11.05 20.89 8.72
N SER A 24 -11.04 22.22 8.65
CA SER A 24 -11.38 22.90 7.40
C SER A 24 -10.25 22.77 6.38
N VAL A 25 -10.60 22.80 5.09
CA VAL A 25 -9.61 22.77 4.00
C VAL A 25 -8.69 23.97 4.07
N GLU A 26 -9.22 25.15 4.46
CA GLU A 26 -8.45 26.38 4.66
C GLU A 26 -7.43 26.24 5.79
N GLN A 27 -7.80 25.59 6.90
CA GLN A 27 -6.87 25.27 7.99
C GLN A 27 -5.76 24.35 7.52
N MET A 28 -6.08 23.31 6.74
CA MET A 28 -5.09 22.40 6.18
C MET A 28 -4.12 23.10 5.23
N HIS A 29 -4.63 24.00 4.38
CA HIS A 29 -3.78 24.82 3.51
C HIS A 29 -2.88 25.77 4.31
N ALA A 30 -3.42 26.42 5.35
CA ALA A 30 -2.64 27.33 6.21
C ALA A 30 -1.49 26.61 6.94
N GLU A 31 -1.69 25.38 7.35
CA GLU A 31 -0.66 24.55 7.98
C GLU A 31 0.48 24.17 7.02
N HIS A 32 0.20 24.09 5.73
CA HIS A 32 1.19 23.80 4.70
C HIS A 32 1.80 25.07 4.10
N ALA A 33 1.15 26.23 4.24
CA ALA A 33 1.63 27.50 3.70
C ALA A 33 2.89 28.05 4.41
N GLY A 34 3.22 27.50 5.60
CA GLY A 34 4.46 27.85 6.33
C GLY A 34 5.72 27.14 5.85
N GLY A 35 5.59 26.10 5.00
CA GLY A 35 6.70 25.43 4.32
C GLY A 35 6.48 25.57 2.83
N GLU A 36 7.33 26.34 2.14
CA GLU A 36 7.27 26.51 0.68
C GLU A 36 7.64 25.19 -0.02
N LEU A 37 6.71 24.23 -0.05
CA LEU A 37 6.85 23.07 -0.94
C LEU A 37 6.81 23.60 -2.38
N LYS A 38 7.91 23.48 -3.09
CA LYS A 38 8.05 23.95 -4.45
C LYS A 38 7.09 23.17 -5.36
N LYS A 39 6.14 23.85 -5.99
CA LYS A 39 5.26 23.24 -7.00
C LYS A 39 6.07 22.85 -8.24
N SER A 40 6.64 21.66 -8.22
CA SER A 40 7.56 21.18 -9.26
C SER A 40 7.02 20.02 -10.07
N LEU A 41 6.04 19.25 -9.54
CA LEU A 41 5.56 18.02 -10.13
C LEU A 41 4.45 18.27 -11.15
N GLY A 42 4.68 17.88 -12.40
CA GLY A 42 3.67 17.82 -13.46
C GLY A 42 3.05 16.43 -13.56
N ALA A 43 2.05 16.29 -14.45
CA ALA A 43 1.30 15.04 -14.63
C ALA A 43 2.21 13.82 -14.88
N LEU A 44 3.22 13.93 -15.75
CA LEU A 44 4.15 12.82 -16.04
C LEU A 44 4.95 12.41 -14.80
N ASN A 45 5.44 13.36 -14.00
CA ASN A 45 6.17 13.05 -12.77
C ASN A 45 5.28 12.33 -11.77
N LEU A 46 3.99 12.70 -11.69
CA LEU A 46 3.01 12.03 -10.82
C LEU A 46 2.68 10.61 -11.32
N VAL A 47 2.57 10.40 -12.64
CA VAL A 47 2.43 9.05 -13.21
C VAL A 47 3.65 8.20 -12.87
N LEU A 48 4.86 8.71 -13.07
CA LEU A 48 6.10 7.98 -12.74
C LEU A 48 6.21 7.72 -11.23
N LEU A 49 5.81 8.66 -10.39
CA LEU A 49 5.74 8.46 -8.94
C LEU A 49 4.81 7.29 -8.59
N GLY A 50 3.59 7.27 -9.16
CA GLY A 50 2.64 6.18 -8.97
C GLY A 50 3.18 4.83 -9.46
N ILE A 51 3.73 4.76 -10.67
CA ILE A 51 4.36 3.53 -11.20
C ILE A 51 5.50 3.06 -10.26
N GLY A 52 6.30 3.99 -9.75
CA GLY A 52 7.38 3.71 -8.80
C GLY A 52 6.91 3.08 -7.50
N CYS A 53 5.75 3.51 -6.99
CA CYS A 53 5.13 2.95 -5.79
C CYS A 53 4.44 1.60 -6.06
N ILE A 54 3.73 1.47 -7.20
CA ILE A 54 2.92 0.30 -7.54
C ILE A 54 3.80 -0.91 -7.90
N ILE A 55 4.82 -0.74 -8.77
CA ILE A 55 5.68 -1.85 -9.21
C ILE A 55 6.62 -2.27 -8.06
N GLY A 56 6.23 -3.31 -7.34
CA GLY A 56 6.90 -3.83 -6.15
C GLY A 56 6.74 -5.35 -6.01
N THR A 57 6.75 -5.85 -4.77
CA THR A 57 6.65 -7.27 -4.41
C THR A 57 5.40 -7.94 -5.00
N GLY A 58 4.33 -7.19 -5.21
CA GLY A 58 3.10 -7.70 -5.79
C GLY A 58 3.34 -8.41 -7.13
N ILE A 59 3.99 -7.75 -8.08
CA ILE A 59 4.26 -8.35 -9.40
C ILE A 59 5.47 -9.29 -9.36
N PHE A 60 6.53 -8.94 -8.63
CA PHE A 60 7.75 -9.72 -8.64
C PHE A 60 7.64 -11.03 -7.85
N VAL A 61 6.77 -11.12 -6.84
CA VAL A 61 6.70 -12.28 -5.92
C VAL A 61 5.27 -12.83 -5.77
N LEU A 62 4.29 -11.99 -5.38
CA LEU A 62 2.96 -12.47 -5.03
C LEU A 62 2.19 -13.04 -6.22
N THR A 63 2.49 -12.61 -7.45
CA THR A 63 1.86 -13.14 -8.68
C THR A 63 2.07 -14.66 -8.80
N GLY A 64 3.31 -15.14 -8.65
CA GLY A 64 3.63 -16.56 -8.72
C GLY A 64 2.94 -17.35 -7.60
N ARG A 65 3.05 -16.86 -6.37
CA ARG A 65 2.41 -17.49 -5.20
C ARG A 65 0.89 -17.56 -5.31
N ALA A 66 0.26 -16.48 -5.77
CA ALA A 66 -1.20 -16.45 -5.94
C ALA A 66 -1.67 -17.37 -7.07
N ALA A 67 -0.88 -17.52 -8.14
CA ALA A 67 -1.15 -18.50 -9.17
C ALA A 67 -1.03 -19.93 -8.62
N ALA A 68 0.04 -20.25 -7.89
CA ALA A 68 0.27 -21.60 -7.38
C ALA A 68 -0.75 -22.04 -6.31
N ASN A 69 -1.11 -21.12 -5.40
CA ASN A 69 -1.88 -21.47 -4.21
C ASN A 69 -3.38 -21.23 -4.34
N PHE A 70 -3.83 -20.38 -5.29
CA PHE A 70 -5.22 -19.93 -5.32
C PHE A 70 -5.87 -20.01 -6.70
N ALA A 71 -5.35 -19.29 -7.71
CA ALA A 71 -6.09 -19.01 -8.93
C ALA A 71 -5.66 -19.85 -10.14
N GLY A 72 -4.52 -20.53 -10.08
CA GLY A 72 -3.94 -21.18 -11.26
C GLY A 72 -3.64 -20.17 -12.38
N PRO A 73 -3.73 -20.58 -13.66
CA PRO A 73 -3.59 -19.66 -14.79
C PRO A 73 -4.65 -18.55 -14.79
N GLY A 74 -5.79 -18.77 -14.12
CA GLY A 74 -6.85 -17.78 -13.92
C GLY A 74 -6.44 -16.54 -13.13
N ILE A 75 -5.23 -16.50 -12.58
CA ILE A 75 -4.66 -15.30 -11.92
C ILE A 75 -4.72 -14.06 -12.84
N MET A 76 -4.70 -14.23 -14.16
CA MET A 76 -4.91 -13.13 -15.10
C MET A 76 -6.28 -12.48 -14.91
N ILE A 77 -7.33 -13.29 -14.68
CA ILE A 77 -8.69 -12.81 -14.39
C ILE A 77 -8.71 -12.12 -13.02
N SER A 78 -7.99 -12.65 -12.03
CA SER A 78 -7.87 -12.01 -10.72
C SER A 78 -7.25 -10.61 -10.82
N PHE A 79 -6.23 -10.40 -11.68
CA PHE A 79 -5.67 -9.07 -11.96
C PHE A 79 -6.69 -8.13 -12.62
N VAL A 80 -7.54 -8.62 -13.52
CA VAL A 80 -8.62 -7.80 -14.11
C VAL A 80 -9.64 -7.40 -13.05
N ILE A 81 -10.08 -8.33 -12.19
CA ILE A 81 -11.03 -8.05 -11.10
C ILE A 81 -10.46 -6.99 -10.16
N THR A 82 -9.22 -7.18 -9.72
CA THR A 82 -8.55 -6.26 -8.80
C THR A 82 -8.26 -4.91 -9.44
N GLY A 83 -7.85 -4.90 -10.72
CA GLY A 83 -7.63 -3.68 -11.50
C GLY A 83 -8.91 -2.86 -11.65
N LEU A 84 -10.06 -3.51 -11.86
CA LEU A 84 -11.37 -2.87 -11.92
C LEU A 84 -11.77 -2.27 -10.57
N LEU A 85 -11.60 -3.01 -9.47
CA LEU A 85 -11.78 -2.49 -8.11
C LEU A 85 -10.93 -1.23 -7.89
N CYS A 86 -9.62 -1.34 -8.17
CA CYS A 86 -8.70 -0.21 -8.00
C CYS A 86 -9.05 0.97 -8.90
N ALA A 87 -9.60 0.75 -10.10
CA ALA A 87 -10.07 1.83 -10.96
C ALA A 87 -11.25 2.61 -10.34
N PHE A 88 -12.20 1.92 -9.72
CA PHE A 88 -13.30 2.59 -8.99
C PHE A 88 -12.77 3.40 -7.80
N VAL A 89 -11.86 2.84 -7.03
CA VAL A 89 -11.23 3.52 -5.90
C VAL A 89 -10.36 4.70 -6.38
N ALA A 90 -9.59 4.52 -7.45
CA ALA A 90 -8.74 5.57 -8.02
C ALA A 90 -9.55 6.77 -8.53
N LEU A 91 -10.74 6.54 -9.07
CA LEU A 91 -11.67 7.61 -9.43
C LEU A 91 -12.14 8.39 -8.19
N ALA A 92 -12.44 7.71 -7.09
CA ALA A 92 -12.79 8.34 -5.82
C ALA A 92 -11.62 9.15 -5.24
N TYR A 93 -10.40 8.59 -5.22
CA TYR A 93 -9.19 9.32 -4.83
C TYR A 93 -8.93 10.53 -5.72
N SER A 94 -9.10 10.41 -7.03
CA SER A 94 -8.89 11.49 -7.99
C SER A 94 -9.83 12.68 -7.73
N GLU A 95 -11.10 12.41 -7.40
CA GLU A 95 -12.05 13.47 -7.05
C GLU A 95 -11.65 14.18 -5.76
N LEU A 96 -11.23 13.43 -4.73
CA LEU A 96 -10.79 14.01 -3.45
C LEU A 96 -9.47 14.74 -3.57
N ALA A 97 -8.48 14.18 -4.26
CA ALA A 97 -7.17 14.78 -4.44
C ALA A 97 -7.22 16.08 -5.25
N ALA A 98 -8.12 16.17 -6.24
CA ALA A 98 -8.36 17.39 -6.99
C ALA A 98 -9.11 18.46 -6.18
N ALA A 99 -10.03 18.05 -5.28
CA ALA A 99 -10.84 18.95 -4.47
C ALA A 99 -10.10 19.44 -3.21
N ILE A 100 -9.22 18.61 -2.63
CA ILE A 100 -8.50 18.85 -1.38
C ILE A 100 -7.01 18.54 -1.61
N PRO A 101 -6.26 19.39 -2.34
CA PRO A 101 -4.86 19.14 -2.69
C PRO A 101 -3.92 19.42 -1.51
N VAL A 102 -3.88 18.49 -0.55
CA VAL A 102 -3.02 18.52 0.64
C VAL A 102 -2.14 17.27 0.68
N SER A 103 -1.02 17.32 1.40
CA SER A 103 -0.05 16.21 1.47
C SER A 103 -0.41 15.10 2.47
N GLY A 104 -1.57 15.15 3.10
CA GLY A 104 -1.97 14.18 4.13
C GLY A 104 -2.77 12.97 3.61
N SER A 105 -2.99 12.87 2.27
CA SER A 105 -3.71 11.75 1.64
C SER A 105 -5.04 11.40 2.33
N ALA A 106 -5.38 10.11 2.42
CA ALA A 106 -6.62 9.58 2.99
C ALA A 106 -6.89 10.03 4.43
N TYR A 107 -5.85 10.20 5.27
CA TYR A 107 -6.00 10.73 6.63
C TYR A 107 -6.62 12.14 6.60
N SER A 108 -6.05 13.04 5.81
CA SER A 108 -6.53 14.42 5.70
C SER A 108 -7.93 14.49 5.07
N TYR A 109 -8.20 13.66 4.05
CA TYR A 109 -9.54 13.59 3.44
C TYR A 109 -10.61 13.15 4.44
N SER A 110 -10.30 12.15 5.25
CA SER A 110 -11.19 11.66 6.31
C SER A 110 -11.42 12.72 7.39
N TYR A 111 -10.37 13.44 7.79
CA TYR A 111 -10.45 14.50 8.79
C TYR A 111 -11.30 15.68 8.30
N ALA A 112 -11.12 16.10 7.05
CA ALA A 112 -11.89 17.19 6.46
C ALA A 112 -13.37 16.83 6.25
N SER A 113 -13.67 15.57 5.98
CA SER A 113 -15.02 15.13 5.59
C SER A 113 -15.83 14.55 6.73
N MET A 114 -15.33 13.54 7.43
CA MET A 114 -16.07 12.75 8.41
C MET A 114 -15.73 13.05 9.87
N GLY A 115 -14.59 13.68 10.13
CA GLY A 115 -14.17 14.12 11.45
C GLY A 115 -13.02 13.33 12.05
N GLU A 116 -12.65 13.72 13.27
CA GLU A 116 -11.43 13.30 13.96
C GLU A 116 -11.33 11.80 14.20
N PHE A 117 -12.42 11.19 14.66
CA PHE A 117 -12.41 9.74 14.96
C PHE A 117 -12.20 8.90 13.71
N VAL A 118 -12.86 9.25 12.60
CA VAL A 118 -12.67 8.54 11.33
C VAL A 118 -11.26 8.76 10.80
N ALA A 119 -10.70 9.97 10.96
CA ALA A 119 -9.31 10.23 10.62
C ALA A 119 -8.34 9.40 11.47
N TRP A 120 -8.61 9.22 12.76
CA TRP A 120 -7.82 8.32 13.62
C TRP A 120 -7.85 6.89 13.12
N ILE A 121 -9.05 6.35 12.83
CA ILE A 121 -9.17 4.99 12.25
C ILE A 121 -8.40 4.91 10.93
N MET A 122 -8.54 5.92 10.05
CA MET A 122 -7.78 5.97 8.82
C MET A 122 -6.27 5.94 9.08
N GLY A 123 -5.77 6.67 10.08
CA GLY A 123 -4.36 6.64 10.46
C GLY A 123 -3.88 5.25 10.91
N LEU A 124 -4.72 4.49 11.63
CA LEU A 124 -4.44 3.09 11.98
C LEU A 124 -4.38 2.21 10.72
N LEU A 125 -5.33 2.35 9.80
CA LEU A 125 -5.35 1.59 8.55
C LEU A 125 -4.12 1.88 7.68
N LEU A 126 -3.73 3.15 7.58
CA LEU A 126 -2.53 3.57 6.86
C LEU A 126 -1.23 3.02 7.49
N LEU A 127 -1.21 2.74 8.80
CA LEU A 127 -0.06 2.04 9.41
C LEU A 127 0.09 0.62 8.85
N LEU A 128 -1.01 -0.08 8.63
CA LEU A 128 -0.98 -1.40 7.98
C LEU A 128 -0.59 -1.26 6.50
N GLU A 129 -1.12 -0.26 5.82
CA GLU A 129 -0.90 -0.01 4.40
C GLU A 129 0.55 0.39 4.06
N TYR A 130 1.19 1.24 4.87
CA TYR A 130 2.55 1.72 4.61
C TYR A 130 3.59 1.00 5.48
N GLY A 131 3.37 0.91 6.79
CA GLY A 131 4.35 0.37 7.74
C GLY A 131 4.53 -1.13 7.59
N VAL A 132 3.43 -1.90 7.52
CA VAL A 132 3.50 -3.36 7.33
C VAL A 132 3.82 -3.69 5.87
N ALA A 133 3.33 -2.91 4.90
CA ALA A 133 3.70 -3.11 3.51
C ALA A 133 5.21 -3.00 3.28
N ALA A 134 5.91 -2.08 3.96
CA ALA A 134 7.36 -2.00 3.89
C ALA A 134 8.03 -3.32 4.35
N SER A 135 7.49 -3.96 5.38
CA SER A 135 7.95 -5.27 5.85
C SER A 135 7.66 -6.38 4.83
N THR A 136 6.49 -6.35 4.20
CA THR A 136 6.09 -7.28 3.13
C THR A 136 7.06 -7.17 1.94
N VAL A 137 7.36 -5.92 1.53
CA VAL A 137 8.33 -5.65 0.45
C VAL A 137 9.72 -6.14 0.83
N ALA A 138 10.14 -5.97 2.08
CA ALA A 138 11.44 -6.43 2.55
C ALA A 138 11.57 -7.97 2.50
N VAL A 139 10.51 -8.71 2.84
CA VAL A 139 10.51 -10.17 2.72
C VAL A 139 10.60 -10.61 1.25
N GLY A 140 9.86 -9.96 0.36
CA GLY A 140 9.98 -10.20 -1.08
C GLY A 140 11.37 -9.85 -1.63
N TRP A 141 11.93 -8.72 -1.21
CA TRP A 141 13.30 -8.28 -1.53
C TRP A 141 14.34 -9.31 -1.07
N SER A 142 14.18 -9.84 0.13
CA SER A 142 15.05 -10.89 0.69
C SER A 142 15.18 -12.10 -0.23
N GLY A 143 14.06 -12.58 -0.79
CA GLY A 143 14.08 -13.72 -1.73
C GLY A 143 14.97 -13.46 -2.96
N TYR A 144 14.84 -12.28 -3.56
CA TYR A 144 15.69 -11.89 -4.69
C TYR A 144 17.16 -11.70 -4.30
N VAL A 145 17.44 -11.13 -3.13
CA VAL A 145 18.82 -10.98 -2.61
C VAL A 145 19.47 -12.32 -2.36
N VAL A 146 18.77 -13.24 -1.71
CA VAL A 146 19.27 -14.61 -1.45
C VAL A 146 19.56 -15.31 -2.77
N SER A 147 18.63 -15.25 -3.72
CA SER A 147 18.81 -15.82 -5.06
C SER A 147 19.97 -15.18 -5.83
N LEU A 148 20.16 -13.86 -5.70
CA LEU A 148 21.29 -13.14 -6.33
C LEU A 148 22.63 -13.53 -5.70
N LEU A 149 22.72 -13.59 -4.38
CA LEU A 149 23.93 -13.98 -3.66
C LEU A 149 24.33 -15.43 -3.97
N HIS A 150 23.35 -16.33 -4.13
CA HIS A 150 23.59 -17.70 -4.55
C HIS A 150 24.26 -17.76 -5.93
N ASP A 151 23.84 -16.93 -6.90
CA ASP A 151 24.49 -16.86 -8.23
C ASP A 151 25.97 -16.47 -8.15
N PHE A 152 26.36 -15.72 -7.12
CA PHE A 152 27.76 -15.35 -6.83
C PHE A 152 28.48 -16.33 -5.88
N GLY A 153 27.88 -17.50 -5.58
CA GLY A 153 28.46 -18.52 -4.71
C GLY A 153 28.36 -18.22 -3.21
N VAL A 154 27.61 -17.21 -2.81
CA VAL A 154 27.39 -16.87 -1.40
C VAL A 154 26.08 -17.50 -0.95
N ASN A 155 26.16 -18.53 -0.10
CA ASN A 155 25.01 -19.26 0.42
C ASN A 155 24.69 -18.78 1.85
N ILE A 156 23.52 -18.17 2.03
CA ILE A 156 22.99 -17.86 3.34
C ILE A 156 22.28 -19.11 3.86
N PRO A 157 22.51 -19.55 5.11
CA PRO A 157 21.80 -20.69 5.70
C PRO A 157 20.27 -20.52 5.59
N ALA A 158 19.57 -21.52 5.09
CA ALA A 158 18.13 -21.45 4.82
C ALA A 158 17.30 -21.03 6.06
N ALA A 159 17.71 -21.47 7.25
CA ALA A 159 17.08 -21.07 8.51
C ALA A 159 17.10 -19.54 8.78
N LEU A 160 18.01 -18.81 8.14
CA LEU A 160 18.15 -17.35 8.28
C LEU A 160 17.49 -16.57 7.11
N THR A 161 16.84 -17.25 6.19
CA THR A 161 16.17 -16.63 5.01
C THR A 161 14.66 -16.62 5.11
N ALA A 162 14.09 -17.21 6.15
CA ALA A 162 12.65 -17.28 6.37
C ALA A 162 12.28 -16.99 7.83
N ALA A 163 11.05 -16.51 8.02
CA ALA A 163 10.50 -16.24 9.35
C ALA A 163 10.20 -17.53 10.12
N PRO A 164 10.07 -17.50 11.47
CA PRO A 164 9.67 -18.66 12.27
C PRO A 164 8.39 -19.29 11.76
N GLY A 165 8.39 -20.62 11.61
CA GLY A 165 7.25 -21.40 11.10
C GLY A 165 7.06 -21.39 9.59
N VAL A 166 7.93 -20.71 8.84
CA VAL A 166 7.97 -20.75 7.38
C VAL A 166 9.11 -21.67 6.94
N MET A 167 8.82 -22.61 6.04
CA MET A 167 9.84 -23.49 5.46
C MET A 167 10.61 -22.77 4.37
N ALA A 168 11.92 -22.96 4.35
CA ALA A 168 12.82 -22.47 3.31
C ALA A 168 13.61 -23.64 2.74
N THR A 169 13.79 -23.66 1.44
CA THR A 169 14.59 -24.68 0.75
C THR A 169 16.07 -24.28 0.78
N ASP A 170 16.90 -25.13 1.29
CA ASP A 170 18.36 -24.94 1.24
C ASP A 170 18.85 -25.03 -0.20
N PRO A 171 19.50 -23.99 -0.73
CA PRO A 171 19.87 -23.93 -2.15
C PRO A 171 20.97 -24.93 -2.54
N VAL A 172 21.68 -25.51 -1.56
CA VAL A 172 22.79 -26.44 -1.81
C VAL A 172 22.32 -27.89 -1.69
N THR A 173 21.53 -28.19 -0.67
CA THR A 173 21.10 -29.58 -0.36
C THR A 173 19.71 -29.89 -0.89
N GLY A 174 18.91 -28.90 -1.25
CA GLY A 174 17.49 -29.05 -1.60
C GLY A 174 16.59 -29.41 -0.42
N ALA A 175 17.11 -29.46 0.81
CA ALA A 175 16.34 -29.82 1.99
C ALA A 175 15.46 -28.65 2.46
N GLU A 176 14.24 -28.97 2.92
CA GLU A 176 13.38 -27.98 3.57
C GLU A 176 13.80 -27.80 5.03
N VAL A 177 14.07 -26.56 5.41
CA VAL A 177 14.51 -26.14 6.76
C VAL A 177 13.53 -25.13 7.32
N ALA A 178 13.16 -25.30 8.58
CA ALA A 178 12.31 -24.32 9.27
C ALA A 178 13.07 -23.00 9.49
N GLY A 179 12.46 -21.88 9.11
CA GLY A 179 13.01 -20.55 9.34
C GLY A 179 13.09 -20.21 10.83
N ILE A 180 14.11 -19.45 11.19
CA ILE A 180 14.30 -18.87 12.52
C ILE A 180 14.08 -17.36 12.47
N VAL A 181 14.65 -16.70 11.47
CA VAL A 181 14.54 -15.27 11.23
C VAL A 181 14.87 -14.97 9.77
N ASN A 182 14.12 -14.07 9.15
CA ASN A 182 14.50 -13.56 7.82
C ASN A 182 15.52 -12.42 7.99
N LEU A 183 16.79 -12.79 8.12
CA LEU A 183 17.89 -11.87 8.39
C LEU A 183 18.11 -10.86 7.24
N PRO A 184 18.10 -11.24 5.95
CA PRO A 184 18.23 -10.27 4.86
C PRO A 184 17.09 -9.23 4.87
N ALA A 185 15.85 -9.64 5.10
CA ALA A 185 14.72 -8.71 5.18
C ALA A 185 14.87 -7.72 6.34
N LEU A 186 15.26 -8.21 7.52
CA LEU A 186 15.51 -7.38 8.69
C LEU A 186 16.62 -6.36 8.43
N ILE A 187 17.76 -6.78 7.86
CA ILE A 187 18.89 -5.90 7.50
C ILE A 187 18.46 -4.87 6.46
N GLY A 188 17.69 -5.27 5.44
CA GLY A 188 17.17 -4.37 4.41
C GLY A 188 16.34 -3.23 4.99
N VAL A 189 15.42 -3.53 5.90
CA VAL A 189 14.61 -2.50 6.59
C VAL A 189 15.48 -1.59 7.45
N ILE A 190 16.44 -2.15 8.20
CA ILE A 190 17.37 -1.35 9.01
C ILE A 190 18.20 -0.41 8.13
N ALA A 191 18.74 -0.90 7.01
CA ALA A 191 19.53 -0.08 6.09
C ALA A 191 18.70 1.10 5.54
N VAL A 192 17.46 0.85 5.08
CA VAL A 192 16.56 1.92 4.62
C VAL A 192 16.20 2.88 5.76
N THR A 193 15.96 2.38 6.96
CA THR A 193 15.67 3.21 8.14
C THR A 193 16.83 4.15 8.48
N ILE A 194 18.07 3.67 8.38
CA ILE A 194 19.26 4.51 8.58
C ILE A 194 19.34 5.58 7.48
N LEU A 195 19.14 5.23 6.21
CA LEU A 195 19.15 6.19 5.10
C LEU A 195 18.12 7.32 5.30
N LEU A 196 16.90 6.96 5.68
CA LEU A 196 15.85 7.94 5.99
C LEU A 196 16.19 8.81 7.21
N SER A 197 16.83 8.25 8.23
CA SER A 197 17.22 8.96 9.45
C SER A 197 18.31 10.01 9.18
N VAL A 198 19.22 9.72 8.26
CA VAL A 198 20.27 10.66 7.82
C VAL A 198 19.70 11.77 6.91
N GLY A 199 18.47 11.64 6.44
CA GLY A 199 17.80 12.64 5.61
C GLY A 199 18.01 12.41 4.11
N ILE A 200 18.45 11.21 3.72
CA ILE A 200 18.50 10.82 2.31
C ILE A 200 17.08 10.46 1.88
N SER A 201 16.47 11.37 1.14
CA SER A 201 15.20 11.11 0.43
C SER A 201 15.49 10.92 -1.05
N GLU A 202 14.72 10.06 -1.72
CA GLU A 202 14.84 9.97 -3.17
C GLU A 202 14.49 11.31 -3.82
N SER A 203 15.42 11.81 -4.63
CA SER A 203 15.08 12.93 -5.52
C SER A 203 14.15 12.41 -6.63
N ALA A 204 13.30 13.28 -7.18
CA ALA A 204 12.44 12.93 -8.31
C ALA A 204 13.25 12.32 -9.49
N THR A 205 14.49 12.73 -9.67
CA THR A 205 15.39 12.19 -10.71
C THR A 205 15.79 10.74 -10.40
N VAL A 206 16.18 10.45 -9.15
CA VAL A 206 16.55 9.08 -8.74
C VAL A 206 15.34 8.16 -8.84
N ASN A 207 14.18 8.59 -8.37
CA ASN A 207 12.94 7.84 -8.52
C ASN A 207 12.66 7.54 -10.00
N ASN A 208 12.76 8.52 -10.90
CA ASN A 208 12.50 8.33 -12.33
C ASN A 208 13.47 7.31 -12.95
N ILE A 209 14.74 7.30 -12.56
CA ILE A 209 15.73 6.31 -13.01
C ILE A 209 15.34 4.90 -12.53
N VAL A 210 15.03 4.75 -11.25
CA VAL A 210 14.63 3.45 -10.69
C VAL A 210 13.34 2.95 -11.33
N VAL A 211 12.37 3.82 -11.58
CA VAL A 211 11.13 3.49 -12.30
C VAL A 211 11.43 3.04 -13.73
N ALA A 212 12.32 3.73 -14.45
CA ALA A 212 12.72 3.33 -15.79
C ALA A 212 13.37 1.93 -15.79
N ILE A 213 14.23 1.63 -14.81
CA ILE A 213 14.82 0.29 -14.66
C ILE A 213 13.74 -0.76 -14.42
N LYS A 214 12.82 -0.55 -13.47
CA LYS A 214 11.73 -1.49 -13.16
C LYS A 214 10.87 -1.78 -14.39
N VAL A 215 10.40 -0.73 -15.06
CA VAL A 215 9.54 -0.86 -16.24
C VAL A 215 10.29 -1.57 -17.37
N THR A 216 11.57 -1.24 -17.58
CA THR A 216 12.38 -1.90 -18.60
C THR A 216 12.53 -3.40 -18.33
N VAL A 217 12.80 -3.79 -17.08
CA VAL A 217 12.91 -5.21 -16.69
C VAL A 217 11.58 -5.94 -16.90
N VAL A 218 10.45 -5.35 -16.49
CA VAL A 218 9.12 -5.95 -16.66
C VAL A 218 8.77 -6.08 -18.16
N VAL A 219 8.98 -5.01 -18.94
CA VAL A 219 8.71 -5.04 -20.38
C VAL A 219 9.63 -6.03 -21.10
N ALA A 220 10.92 -6.08 -20.73
CA ALA A 220 11.86 -7.06 -21.29
C ALA A 220 11.42 -8.50 -20.96
N PHE A 221 10.94 -8.75 -19.73
CA PHE A 221 10.38 -10.06 -19.36
C PHE A 221 9.17 -10.42 -20.23
N ILE A 222 8.25 -9.46 -20.45
CA ILE A 222 7.06 -9.68 -21.29
C ILE A 222 7.49 -9.99 -22.73
N VAL A 223 8.35 -9.16 -23.34
CA VAL A 223 8.73 -9.27 -24.74
C VAL A 223 9.55 -10.53 -25.02
N ILE A 224 10.57 -10.78 -24.20
CA ILE A 224 11.45 -11.96 -24.36
C ILE A 224 10.68 -13.23 -23.99
N GLY A 225 9.99 -13.21 -22.85
CA GLY A 225 9.25 -14.37 -22.36
C GLY A 225 8.09 -14.79 -23.25
N ALA A 226 7.45 -13.84 -23.96
CA ALA A 226 6.37 -14.13 -24.90
C ALA A 226 6.75 -15.15 -25.99
N ALA A 227 8.05 -15.17 -26.40
CA ALA A 227 8.55 -16.14 -27.37
C ALA A 227 8.63 -17.59 -26.84
N TYR A 228 8.55 -17.76 -25.53
CA TYR A 228 8.66 -19.06 -24.84
C TYR A 228 7.34 -19.51 -24.22
N VAL A 229 6.26 -18.77 -24.42
CA VAL A 229 4.93 -19.12 -23.92
C VAL A 229 4.43 -20.40 -24.58
N ARG A 230 3.97 -21.32 -23.77
CA ARG A 230 3.32 -22.58 -24.15
C ARG A 230 1.83 -22.46 -23.82
N PRO A 231 0.96 -22.27 -24.81
CA PRO A 231 -0.49 -22.04 -24.59
C PRO A 231 -1.18 -23.18 -23.83
N GLU A 232 -0.61 -24.39 -23.88
CA GLU A 232 -1.12 -25.57 -23.16
C GLU A 232 -1.11 -25.35 -21.66
N LEU A 233 -0.17 -24.56 -21.11
CA LEU A 233 -0.07 -24.25 -19.70
C LEU A 233 -1.20 -23.33 -19.19
N TRP A 234 -1.91 -22.68 -20.10
CA TRP A 234 -3.10 -21.89 -19.77
C TRP A 234 -4.38 -22.73 -19.66
N SER A 235 -4.32 -24.01 -20.02
CA SER A 235 -5.50 -24.89 -20.01
C SER A 235 -5.44 -25.93 -18.90
N PRO A 236 -6.48 -26.04 -18.05
CA PRO A 236 -7.66 -25.17 -18.01
C PRO A 236 -7.33 -23.80 -17.41
N LEU A 237 -7.89 -22.71 -18.01
CA LEU A 237 -7.64 -21.33 -17.52
C LEU A 237 -8.05 -21.16 -16.06
N VAL A 238 -9.15 -21.77 -15.67
CA VAL A 238 -9.61 -21.87 -14.28
C VAL A 238 -9.60 -23.33 -13.90
N PRO A 239 -8.59 -23.81 -13.15
CA PRO A 239 -8.53 -25.18 -12.69
C PRO A 239 -9.76 -25.54 -11.84
N PRO A 240 -10.19 -26.81 -11.82
CA PRO A 240 -11.27 -27.27 -10.95
C PRO A 240 -10.99 -26.91 -9.49
N ARG A 241 -12.06 -26.55 -8.76
CA ARG A 241 -11.94 -26.25 -7.33
C ARG A 241 -11.48 -27.46 -6.54
N GLU A 242 -10.61 -27.25 -5.58
CA GLU A 242 -10.18 -28.24 -4.59
C GLU A 242 -10.62 -27.80 -3.17
N PRO A 243 -11.46 -28.56 -2.44
CA PRO A 243 -12.14 -29.82 -2.86
C PRO A 243 -13.18 -29.59 -3.97
N ALA A 244 -13.41 -30.64 -4.77
CA ALA A 244 -14.31 -30.57 -5.93
C ALA A 244 -15.75 -30.20 -5.53
N LEU A 245 -16.39 -29.38 -6.37
CA LEU A 245 -17.81 -29.08 -6.26
C LEU A 245 -18.66 -30.24 -6.83
N PRO A 246 -19.95 -30.36 -6.42
CA PRO A 246 -20.86 -31.34 -7.01
C PRO A 246 -20.93 -31.20 -8.53
N GLU A 247 -20.95 -32.34 -9.23
CA GLU A 247 -21.07 -32.34 -10.69
C GLU A 247 -22.37 -31.69 -11.15
N GLY A 248 -22.31 -30.99 -12.30
CA GLY A 248 -23.50 -30.36 -12.91
C GLY A 248 -23.90 -29.02 -12.36
N MET A 249 -23.12 -28.41 -11.45
CA MET A 249 -23.38 -27.04 -11.01
C MET A 249 -23.26 -26.04 -12.15
N SER A 250 -24.32 -25.21 -12.36
CA SER A 250 -24.27 -24.11 -13.31
C SER A 250 -23.21 -23.06 -12.90
N LEU A 251 -22.66 -22.33 -13.88
CA LEU A 251 -21.70 -21.25 -13.62
C LEU A 251 -22.26 -20.21 -12.62
N TRP A 252 -23.55 -19.87 -12.74
CA TRP A 252 -24.22 -18.95 -11.83
C TRP A 252 -24.26 -19.46 -10.39
N ALA A 253 -24.56 -20.75 -10.20
CA ALA A 253 -24.54 -21.38 -8.88
C ALA A 253 -23.12 -21.43 -8.27
N GLN A 254 -22.08 -21.63 -9.10
CA GLN A 254 -20.69 -21.56 -8.65
C GLN A 254 -20.30 -20.12 -8.24
N ILE A 255 -20.70 -19.09 -8.99
CA ILE A 255 -20.44 -17.68 -8.63
C ILE A 255 -21.16 -17.31 -7.33
N THR A 256 -22.45 -17.59 -7.23
CA THR A 256 -23.23 -17.25 -6.02
C THR A 256 -22.78 -18.04 -4.80
N GLY A 257 -22.43 -19.31 -4.98
CA GLY A 257 -21.84 -20.14 -3.94
C GLY A 257 -20.50 -19.60 -3.46
N ALA A 258 -19.58 -19.28 -4.38
CA ALA A 258 -18.29 -18.71 -4.03
C ALA A 258 -18.41 -17.35 -3.31
N LEU A 259 -19.33 -16.48 -3.74
CA LEU A 259 -19.61 -15.22 -3.03
C LEU A 259 -20.21 -15.48 -1.64
N GLY A 260 -21.11 -16.45 -1.51
CA GLY A 260 -21.66 -16.89 -0.23
C GLY A 260 -20.57 -17.40 0.73
N ASP A 261 -19.69 -18.27 0.23
CA ASP A 261 -18.54 -18.80 0.99
C ASP A 261 -17.62 -17.66 1.45
N VAL A 262 -17.35 -16.67 0.59
CA VAL A 262 -16.55 -15.49 0.94
C VAL A 262 -17.23 -14.68 2.05
N ILE A 263 -18.52 -14.37 1.92
CA ILE A 263 -19.25 -13.55 2.89
C ILE A 263 -19.38 -14.27 4.25
N THR A 264 -19.54 -15.59 4.24
CA THR A 264 -19.64 -16.40 5.46
C THR A 264 -18.28 -16.77 6.06
N GLY A 265 -17.18 -16.43 5.40
CA GLY A 265 -15.83 -16.78 5.84
C GLY A 265 -15.48 -18.26 5.68
N GLN A 266 -16.14 -18.97 4.77
CA GLN A 266 -15.92 -20.39 4.51
C GLN A 266 -15.11 -20.68 3.23
N ASN A 267 -14.54 -19.63 2.61
CA ASN A 267 -13.80 -19.75 1.35
C ASN A 267 -12.39 -20.31 1.59
N ASN A 268 -12.30 -21.62 1.84
CA ASN A 268 -11.04 -22.34 2.08
C ASN A 268 -10.61 -23.20 0.86
N GLY A 269 -11.26 -23.07 -0.29
CA GLY A 269 -10.96 -23.86 -1.48
C GLY A 269 -9.86 -23.25 -2.34
N LYS A 270 -8.99 -24.10 -2.90
CA LYS A 270 -8.07 -23.72 -3.98
C LYS A 270 -8.81 -23.76 -5.31
N TYR A 271 -8.40 -22.91 -6.25
CA TYR A 271 -8.87 -22.84 -7.63
C TYR A 271 -10.38 -22.60 -7.78
N GLY A 272 -10.90 -22.78 -8.97
CA GLY A 272 -12.28 -22.39 -9.27
C GLY A 272 -12.55 -20.90 -9.07
N ILE A 273 -13.84 -20.53 -8.98
CA ILE A 273 -14.23 -19.11 -8.81
C ILE A 273 -13.83 -18.57 -7.43
N GLY A 274 -13.94 -19.40 -6.39
CA GLY A 274 -13.49 -19.04 -5.05
C GLY A 274 -12.00 -18.73 -5.01
N GLY A 275 -11.18 -19.54 -5.70
CA GLY A 275 -9.75 -19.32 -5.84
C GLY A 275 -9.41 -18.06 -6.64
N LEU A 276 -10.20 -17.70 -7.66
CA LEU A 276 -10.03 -16.42 -8.37
C LEU A 276 -10.26 -15.21 -7.46
N ILE A 277 -11.29 -15.24 -6.61
CA ILE A 277 -11.60 -14.17 -5.66
C ILE A 277 -10.48 -14.07 -4.59
N GLN A 278 -10.02 -15.21 -4.07
CA GLN A 278 -8.94 -15.24 -3.10
C GLN A 278 -7.61 -14.80 -3.72
N GLY A 279 -7.31 -15.26 -4.94
CA GLY A 279 -6.19 -14.77 -5.73
C GLY A 279 -6.26 -13.26 -5.93
N ALA A 280 -7.44 -12.70 -6.26
CA ALA A 280 -7.65 -11.26 -6.37
C ALA A 280 -7.38 -10.52 -5.04
N ALA A 281 -7.80 -11.09 -3.90
CA ALA A 281 -7.55 -10.50 -2.60
C ALA A 281 -6.06 -10.50 -2.24
N VAL A 282 -5.30 -11.54 -2.58
CA VAL A 282 -3.85 -11.61 -2.34
C VAL A 282 -3.08 -10.66 -3.26
N ILE A 283 -3.37 -10.68 -4.57
CA ILE A 283 -2.67 -9.81 -5.53
C ILE A 283 -3.10 -8.34 -5.45
N PHE A 284 -4.15 -8.02 -4.68
CA PHE A 284 -4.53 -6.63 -4.41
C PHE A 284 -3.34 -5.81 -3.89
N PHE A 285 -2.43 -6.43 -3.14
CA PHE A 285 -1.15 -5.84 -2.74
C PHE A 285 -0.36 -5.26 -3.92
N ALA A 286 -0.45 -5.88 -5.10
CA ALA A 286 0.28 -5.42 -6.28
C ALA A 286 -0.16 -4.04 -6.78
N TYR A 287 -1.36 -3.62 -6.43
CA TYR A 287 -1.92 -2.33 -6.84
C TYR A 287 -1.74 -1.22 -5.81
N ILE A 288 -1.35 -1.55 -4.56
CA ILE A 288 -1.09 -0.55 -3.51
C ILE A 288 0.02 0.39 -3.99
N GLY A 289 -0.21 1.69 -3.86
CA GLY A 289 0.75 2.74 -4.24
C GLY A 289 0.22 3.77 -5.25
N PHE A 290 -0.88 3.53 -5.97
CA PHE A 290 -1.46 4.56 -6.84
C PHE A 290 -2.01 5.74 -6.01
N GLU A 291 -2.50 5.48 -4.82
CA GLU A 291 -3.00 6.46 -3.87
C GLU A 291 -1.86 7.30 -3.28
N ALA A 292 -0.63 6.79 -3.24
CA ALA A 292 0.54 7.53 -2.77
C ALA A 292 0.79 8.80 -3.61
N VAL A 293 0.36 8.81 -4.88
CA VAL A 293 0.34 10.03 -5.71
C VAL A 293 -0.40 11.15 -5.01
N SER A 294 -1.46 10.85 -4.25
CA SER A 294 -2.27 11.85 -3.55
C SER A 294 -1.51 12.59 -2.44
N THR A 295 -0.42 12.01 -1.92
CA THR A 295 0.45 12.66 -0.93
C THR A 295 1.25 13.82 -1.53
N ALA A 296 1.47 13.82 -2.83
CA ALA A 296 2.18 14.86 -3.57
C ALA A 296 1.27 16.03 -4.03
N GLY A 297 0.02 16.08 -3.56
CA GLY A 297 -0.96 17.11 -3.97
C GLY A 297 -0.49 18.54 -3.78
N ALA A 298 0.20 18.84 -2.67
CA ALA A 298 0.74 20.16 -2.37
C ALA A 298 1.92 20.57 -3.30
N GLU A 299 2.61 19.61 -3.90
CA GLU A 299 3.77 19.82 -4.80
C GLU A 299 3.37 19.81 -6.28
N SER A 300 2.12 19.50 -6.60
CA SER A 300 1.60 19.48 -7.97
C SER A 300 1.48 20.90 -8.56
N LYS A 301 1.89 21.05 -9.83
CA LYS A 301 1.77 22.33 -10.56
C LYS A 301 0.31 22.69 -10.80
N ASN A 302 -0.50 21.72 -11.20
CA ASN A 302 -1.94 21.88 -11.42
C ASN A 302 -2.69 20.68 -10.84
N PRO A 303 -2.98 20.67 -9.51
CA PRO A 303 -3.60 19.54 -8.84
C PRO A 303 -4.93 19.10 -9.47
N ALA A 304 -5.73 20.05 -9.96
CA ALA A 304 -7.03 19.78 -10.57
C ALA A 304 -6.96 18.83 -11.77
N ARG A 305 -5.87 18.91 -12.55
CA ARG A 305 -5.63 18.10 -13.74
C ARG A 305 -4.62 16.99 -13.49
N ASP A 306 -3.50 17.34 -12.84
CA ASP A 306 -2.32 16.47 -12.79
C ASP A 306 -2.52 15.31 -11.80
N MET A 307 -3.30 15.52 -10.71
CA MET A 307 -3.58 14.46 -9.75
C MET A 307 -4.41 13.31 -10.34
N PRO A 308 -5.57 13.57 -11.00
CA PRO A 308 -6.31 12.51 -11.67
C PRO A 308 -5.49 11.76 -12.73
N ILE A 309 -4.69 12.49 -13.54
CA ILE A 309 -3.82 11.87 -14.55
C ILE A 309 -2.75 10.99 -13.89
N GLY A 310 -2.14 11.46 -12.80
CA GLY A 310 -1.14 10.71 -12.05
C GLY A 310 -1.69 9.40 -11.49
N ILE A 311 -2.82 9.48 -10.79
CA ILE A 311 -3.48 8.34 -10.13
C ILE A 311 -3.99 7.32 -11.16
N LEU A 312 -4.82 7.77 -12.10
CA LEU A 312 -5.45 6.88 -13.08
C LEU A 312 -4.44 6.37 -14.12
N GLY A 313 -3.50 7.21 -14.55
CA GLY A 313 -2.48 6.85 -15.54
C GLY A 313 -1.51 5.80 -15.01
N SER A 314 -1.00 5.96 -13.79
CA SER A 314 -0.12 4.96 -13.17
C SER A 314 -0.84 3.62 -12.99
N LEU A 315 -2.08 3.65 -12.49
CA LEU A 315 -2.89 2.44 -12.33
C LEU A 315 -3.14 1.72 -13.65
N ALA A 316 -3.53 2.45 -14.70
CA ALA A 316 -3.84 1.86 -16.01
C ALA A 316 -2.60 1.20 -16.63
N ILE A 317 -1.44 1.89 -16.60
CA ILE A 317 -0.17 1.36 -17.12
C ILE A 317 0.23 0.10 -16.35
N CYS A 318 0.21 0.14 -15.02
CA CYS A 318 0.58 -1.02 -14.20
C CYS A 318 -0.39 -2.18 -14.39
N THR A 319 -1.69 -1.95 -14.53
CA THR A 319 -2.68 -3.01 -14.79
C THR A 319 -2.35 -3.77 -16.08
N VAL A 320 -2.07 -3.05 -17.17
CA VAL A 320 -1.69 -3.67 -18.46
C VAL A 320 -0.40 -4.48 -18.32
N LEU A 321 0.63 -3.90 -17.70
CA LEU A 321 1.89 -4.59 -17.46
C LEU A 321 1.72 -5.84 -16.60
N TYR A 322 0.87 -5.79 -15.59
CA TYR A 322 0.66 -6.90 -14.66
C TYR A 322 -0.07 -8.07 -15.32
N ILE A 323 -1.12 -7.79 -16.09
CA ILE A 323 -1.84 -8.83 -16.84
C ILE A 323 -0.89 -9.50 -17.85
N ALA A 324 -0.11 -8.70 -18.58
CA ALA A 324 0.84 -9.22 -19.56
C ALA A 324 1.97 -10.04 -18.90
N THR A 325 2.56 -9.54 -17.80
CA THR A 325 3.59 -10.27 -17.05
C THR A 325 3.04 -11.59 -16.52
N CYS A 326 1.84 -11.56 -15.97
CA CYS A 326 1.18 -12.74 -15.44
C CYS A 326 0.92 -13.78 -16.53
N ALA A 327 0.38 -13.35 -17.68
CA ALA A 327 0.13 -14.24 -18.82
C ALA A 327 1.40 -14.95 -19.27
N VAL A 328 2.51 -14.20 -19.41
CA VAL A 328 3.81 -14.76 -19.78
C VAL A 328 4.32 -15.72 -18.70
N LEU A 329 4.25 -15.33 -17.42
CA LEU A 329 4.75 -16.12 -16.30
C LEU A 329 4.09 -17.51 -16.22
N VAL A 330 2.76 -17.54 -16.22
CA VAL A 330 2.00 -18.82 -16.18
C VAL A 330 1.98 -19.57 -17.51
N GLY A 331 2.46 -18.95 -18.59
CA GLY A 331 2.65 -19.56 -19.90
C GLY A 331 4.06 -20.17 -20.09
N ILE A 332 5.04 -19.78 -19.28
CA ILE A 332 6.41 -20.32 -19.33
C ILE A 332 6.54 -21.53 -18.40
N VAL A 333 6.06 -21.42 -17.16
CA VAL A 333 6.22 -22.42 -16.10
C VAL A 333 4.85 -22.89 -15.63
N PRO A 334 4.66 -24.19 -15.33
CA PRO A 334 3.43 -24.68 -14.70
C PRO A 334 3.13 -23.89 -13.43
N TYR A 335 1.90 -23.43 -13.27
CA TYR A 335 1.50 -22.59 -12.13
C TYR A 335 1.79 -23.25 -10.77
N THR A 336 1.76 -24.58 -10.69
CA THR A 336 2.05 -25.35 -9.48
C THR A 336 3.48 -25.18 -8.96
N GLU A 337 4.42 -24.80 -9.84
CA GLU A 337 5.83 -24.60 -9.51
C GLU A 337 6.15 -23.13 -9.14
N LEU A 338 5.20 -22.21 -9.34
CA LEU A 338 5.41 -20.76 -9.17
C LEU A 338 5.44 -20.28 -7.71
N ASN A 339 5.31 -21.19 -6.72
CA ASN A 339 5.45 -20.83 -5.31
C ASN A 339 6.92 -20.67 -4.90
N ASP A 340 7.64 -19.79 -5.58
CA ASP A 340 9.05 -19.49 -5.41
C ASP A 340 9.25 -18.09 -4.83
N PRO A 341 10.31 -17.82 -4.03
CA PRO A 341 10.63 -16.47 -3.54
C PRO A 341 10.97 -15.46 -4.64
N ALA A 342 11.43 -15.93 -5.83
CA ALA A 342 11.78 -15.10 -6.98
C ALA A 342 11.20 -15.66 -8.30
N PRO A 343 9.87 -15.78 -8.44
CA PRO A 343 9.21 -16.57 -9.48
C PRO A 343 9.52 -16.07 -10.91
N ILE A 344 9.71 -14.76 -11.12
CA ILE A 344 10.07 -14.22 -12.44
C ILE A 344 11.49 -14.65 -12.83
N ALA A 345 12.44 -14.58 -11.90
CA ALA A 345 13.83 -15.00 -12.16
C ALA A 345 13.91 -16.53 -12.38
N MET A 346 13.12 -17.29 -11.63
CA MET A 346 12.98 -18.74 -11.80
C MET A 346 12.43 -19.08 -13.19
N ALA A 347 11.37 -18.39 -13.64
CA ALA A 347 10.81 -18.60 -14.99
C ALA A 347 11.82 -18.27 -16.10
N VAL A 348 12.62 -17.21 -15.93
CA VAL A 348 13.68 -16.86 -16.90
C VAL A 348 14.80 -17.91 -16.93
N ASN A 349 15.16 -18.46 -15.78
CA ASN A 349 16.13 -19.58 -15.72
C ASN A 349 15.57 -20.85 -16.41
N ALA A 350 14.28 -21.15 -16.23
CA ALA A 350 13.62 -22.31 -16.84
C ALA A 350 13.65 -22.26 -18.38
N ILE A 351 13.71 -21.09 -19.00
CA ILE A 351 13.86 -20.93 -20.46
C ILE A 351 15.32 -20.84 -20.93
N GLY A 352 16.29 -21.09 -20.05
CA GLY A 352 17.71 -21.16 -20.41
C GLY A 352 18.39 -19.81 -20.62
N LEU A 353 17.91 -18.72 -19.99
CA LEU A 353 18.48 -17.37 -20.10
C LEU A 353 19.05 -16.84 -18.76
N PRO A 354 20.10 -17.47 -18.19
CA PRO A 354 20.63 -17.10 -16.88
C PRO A 354 21.15 -15.65 -16.81
N TRP A 355 21.71 -15.12 -17.91
CA TRP A 355 22.13 -13.72 -17.97
C TRP A 355 20.98 -12.75 -17.79
N PHE A 356 19.80 -13.09 -18.32
CA PHE A 356 18.61 -12.28 -18.19
C PHE A 356 17.98 -12.44 -16.79
N ALA A 357 18.02 -13.64 -16.20
CA ALA A 357 17.63 -13.87 -14.82
C ALA A 357 18.44 -12.99 -13.84
N LEU A 358 19.74 -12.83 -14.08
CA LEU A 358 20.60 -11.92 -13.31
C LEU A 358 20.10 -10.47 -13.42
N LEU A 359 19.79 -9.98 -14.63
CA LEU A 359 19.23 -8.62 -14.81
C LEU A 359 17.88 -8.44 -14.12
N VAL A 360 17.01 -9.46 -14.17
CA VAL A 360 15.73 -9.46 -13.45
C VAL A 360 15.97 -9.36 -11.93
N LYS A 361 16.88 -10.14 -11.37
CA LYS A 361 17.22 -10.10 -9.94
C LYS A 361 17.76 -8.72 -9.53
N LEU A 362 18.69 -8.14 -10.29
CA LEU A 362 19.23 -6.81 -10.03
C LEU A 362 18.14 -5.73 -10.10
N GLY A 363 17.30 -5.77 -11.12
CA GLY A 363 16.18 -4.84 -11.28
C GLY A 363 15.13 -4.97 -10.17
N ALA A 364 14.82 -6.19 -9.75
CA ALA A 364 13.92 -6.45 -8.63
C ALA A 364 14.50 -5.93 -7.32
N VAL A 365 15.77 -6.22 -7.00
CA VAL A 365 16.44 -5.74 -5.79
C VAL A 365 16.44 -4.21 -5.73
N ALA A 366 16.87 -3.53 -6.81
CA ALA A 366 16.86 -2.07 -6.87
C ALA A 366 15.43 -1.51 -6.74
N GLY A 367 14.51 -2.12 -7.47
CA GLY A 367 13.11 -1.72 -7.49
C GLY A 367 12.41 -1.85 -6.13
N LEU A 368 12.58 -2.99 -5.48
CA LEU A 368 11.96 -3.26 -4.17
C LEU A 368 12.59 -2.40 -3.05
N SER A 369 13.91 -2.09 -3.15
CA SER A 369 14.57 -1.16 -2.24
C SER A 369 13.93 0.23 -2.27
N SER A 370 13.64 0.74 -3.48
CA SER A 370 12.96 2.03 -3.65
C SER A 370 11.54 2.01 -3.07
N VAL A 371 10.75 0.96 -3.33
CA VAL A 371 9.39 0.84 -2.76
C VAL A 371 9.44 0.83 -1.23
N MET A 372 10.36 0.06 -0.64
CA MET A 372 10.54 -0.02 0.81
C MET A 372 10.84 1.36 1.40
N LEU A 373 11.73 2.14 0.74
CA LEU A 373 12.08 3.50 1.15
C LEU A 373 10.86 4.42 1.11
N VAL A 374 10.09 4.41 0.02
CA VAL A 374 8.90 5.27 -0.15
C VAL A 374 7.83 4.93 0.88
N LEU A 375 7.59 3.64 1.15
CA LEU A 375 6.60 3.20 2.13
C LEU A 375 6.97 3.61 3.56
N LEU A 376 8.22 3.39 3.98
CA LEU A 376 8.69 3.83 5.31
C LEU A 376 8.67 5.35 5.43
N TYR A 377 9.08 6.08 4.39
CA TYR A 377 8.98 7.54 4.35
C TYR A 377 7.53 8.00 4.50
N GLY A 378 6.60 7.43 3.72
CA GLY A 378 5.17 7.73 3.80
C GLY A 378 4.61 7.52 5.20
N GLN A 379 4.94 6.38 5.83
CA GLN A 379 4.51 6.07 7.20
C GLN A 379 4.99 7.11 8.22
N THR A 380 6.24 7.52 8.12
CA THR A 380 6.78 8.54 9.05
C THR A 380 6.07 9.88 8.90
N ARG A 381 5.65 10.25 7.68
CA ARG A 381 4.90 11.47 7.41
C ARG A 381 3.47 11.43 7.96
N ILE A 382 2.82 10.28 7.87
CA ILE A 382 1.47 10.08 8.45
C ILE A 382 1.55 10.26 9.98
N PHE A 383 2.46 9.59 10.65
CA PHE A 383 2.63 9.72 12.11
C PHE A 383 3.05 11.13 12.53
N TYR A 384 3.91 11.78 11.76
CA TYR A 384 4.26 13.18 11.98
C TYR A 384 3.02 14.08 11.93
N THR A 385 2.15 13.91 10.93
CA THR A 385 0.91 14.68 10.79
C THR A 385 -0.05 14.42 11.94
N MET A 386 -0.27 13.15 12.31
CA MET A 386 -1.12 12.77 13.44
C MET A 386 -0.61 13.35 14.78
N ALA A 387 0.70 13.35 14.98
CA ALA A 387 1.31 13.93 16.17
C ALA A 387 1.22 15.47 16.20
N ARG A 388 1.32 16.12 15.04
CA ARG A 388 1.07 17.57 14.93
C ARG A 388 -0.37 17.93 15.27
N ASP A 389 -1.31 17.07 14.91
CA ASP A 389 -2.73 17.24 15.26
C ASP A 389 -3.00 16.91 16.75
N GLY A 390 -2.02 16.37 17.47
CA GLY A 390 -2.10 16.00 18.88
C GLY A 390 -2.72 14.62 19.13
N LEU A 391 -2.98 13.84 18.07
CA LEU A 391 -3.54 12.50 18.18
C LEU A 391 -2.51 11.46 18.61
N LEU A 392 -1.23 11.69 18.32
CA LEU A 392 -0.09 10.89 18.79
C LEU A 392 0.85 11.73 19.67
N PRO A 393 1.70 11.09 20.49
CA PRO A 393 2.70 11.77 21.30
C PRO A 393 3.60 12.69 20.47
N SER A 394 3.95 13.86 21.02
CA SER A 394 4.75 14.88 20.33
C SER A 394 6.12 14.42 19.88
N VAL A 395 6.66 13.33 20.47
CA VAL A 395 7.92 12.73 20.05
C VAL A 395 7.92 12.30 18.57
N PHE A 396 6.77 11.91 18.02
CA PHE A 396 6.62 11.58 16.61
C PHE A 396 6.65 12.80 15.69
N ALA A 397 6.44 14.00 16.23
CA ALA A 397 6.53 15.27 15.49
C ALA A 397 7.88 15.99 15.69
N SER A 398 8.80 15.43 16.48
CA SER A 398 10.11 16.04 16.71
C SER A 398 11.00 15.91 15.49
N VAL A 399 11.47 17.05 14.95
CA VAL A 399 12.35 17.11 13.77
C VAL A 399 13.77 17.43 14.22
N ASN A 400 14.73 16.64 13.77
CA ASN A 400 16.14 16.89 14.03
C ASN A 400 16.63 18.10 13.23
N LYS A 401 17.28 19.06 13.90
CA LYS A 401 17.74 20.31 13.30
C LYS A 401 18.80 20.13 12.19
N LYS A 402 19.62 19.07 12.25
CA LYS A 402 20.69 18.81 11.27
C LYS A 402 20.17 18.09 10.03
N THR A 403 19.38 17.03 10.22
CA THR A 403 18.91 16.19 9.11
C THR A 403 17.56 16.63 8.54
N GLN A 404 16.84 17.56 9.22
CA GLN A 404 15.51 18.02 8.87
C GLN A 404 14.48 16.88 8.73
N THR A 405 14.72 15.77 9.47
CA THR A 405 13.89 14.57 9.46
C THR A 405 13.38 14.24 10.86
N PRO A 406 12.23 13.58 11.01
CA PRO A 406 11.72 13.10 12.29
C PRO A 406 12.42 11.80 12.71
N VAL A 407 13.70 11.90 13.09
CA VAL A 407 14.59 10.75 13.34
C VAL A 407 14.00 9.76 14.33
N VAL A 408 13.45 10.21 15.48
CA VAL A 408 12.86 9.31 16.48
C VAL A 408 11.69 8.53 15.92
N ASN A 409 10.80 9.20 15.20
CA ASN A 409 9.68 8.58 14.49
C ASN A 409 10.18 7.54 13.47
N THR A 410 11.17 7.91 12.64
CA THR A 410 11.76 7.02 11.65
C THR A 410 12.36 5.76 12.26
N LEU A 411 13.12 5.90 13.38
CA LEU A 411 13.71 4.77 14.08
C LEU A 411 12.66 3.86 14.71
N LEU A 412 11.61 4.41 15.33
CA LEU A 412 10.52 3.61 15.92
C LEU A 412 9.76 2.83 14.85
N VAL A 413 9.34 3.50 13.78
CA VAL A 413 8.65 2.85 12.64
C VAL A 413 9.54 1.79 12.01
N GLY A 414 10.81 2.12 11.76
CA GLY A 414 11.78 1.20 11.18
C GLY A 414 12.05 -0.02 12.05
N ALA A 415 12.17 0.15 13.38
CA ALA A 415 12.37 -0.96 14.31
C ALA A 415 11.16 -1.93 14.30
N VAL A 416 9.94 -1.40 14.32
CA VAL A 416 8.72 -2.21 14.23
C VAL A 416 8.66 -2.94 12.89
N ALA A 417 8.90 -2.23 11.79
CA ALA A 417 8.89 -2.83 10.45
C ALA A 417 9.99 -3.90 10.30
N ALA A 418 11.20 -3.69 10.84
CA ALA A 418 12.27 -4.68 10.83
C ALA A 418 11.90 -5.93 11.62
N GLY A 419 11.27 -5.76 12.79
CA GLY A 419 10.76 -6.89 13.59
C GLY A 419 9.71 -7.70 12.82
N PHE A 420 8.76 -7.06 12.17
CA PHE A 420 7.78 -7.74 11.32
C PHE A 420 8.44 -8.44 10.14
N ALA A 421 9.37 -7.80 9.42
CA ALA A 421 10.07 -8.37 8.28
C ALA A 421 10.91 -9.60 8.65
N GLY A 422 11.56 -9.57 9.82
CA GLY A 422 12.37 -10.71 10.31
C GLY A 422 11.55 -11.88 10.85
N LEU A 423 10.38 -11.62 11.45
CA LEU A 423 9.65 -12.59 12.27
C LEU A 423 8.32 -13.06 11.68
N LYS A 424 7.84 -12.47 10.59
CA LYS A 424 6.55 -12.83 9.97
C LYS A 424 6.73 -13.21 8.50
N GLY A 425 5.97 -14.21 8.07
CA GLY A 425 5.98 -14.67 6.68
C GLY A 425 5.29 -13.70 5.72
N LEU A 426 5.62 -13.81 4.45
CA LEU A 426 5.12 -12.96 3.37
C LEU A 426 3.59 -12.95 3.28
N ASP A 427 2.96 -14.12 3.41
CA ASP A 427 1.50 -14.25 3.30
C ASP A 427 0.79 -13.47 4.42
N PHE A 428 1.25 -13.66 5.66
CA PHE A 428 0.68 -12.95 6.81
C PHE A 428 0.85 -11.42 6.69
N LEU A 429 2.01 -10.95 6.27
CA LEU A 429 2.28 -9.53 6.11
C LEU A 429 1.48 -8.92 4.94
N GLY A 430 1.39 -9.66 3.83
CA GLY A 430 0.60 -9.25 2.67
C GLY A 430 -0.89 -9.16 2.99
N ASP A 431 -1.44 -10.18 3.65
CA ASP A 431 -2.85 -10.22 4.02
C ASP A 431 -3.21 -9.10 5.00
N ILE A 432 -2.39 -8.85 6.02
CA ILE A 432 -2.62 -7.72 6.96
C ILE A 432 -2.60 -6.38 6.23
N THR A 433 -1.64 -6.18 5.33
CA THR A 433 -1.57 -4.96 4.52
C THR A 433 -2.83 -4.81 3.69
N ASN A 434 -3.24 -5.88 2.98
CA ASN A 434 -4.45 -5.86 2.15
C ASN A 434 -5.71 -5.58 2.96
N VAL A 435 -5.85 -6.18 4.15
CA VAL A 435 -6.98 -5.93 5.06
C VAL A 435 -7.05 -4.46 5.44
N GLY A 436 -5.94 -3.86 5.85
CA GLY A 436 -5.87 -2.43 6.19
C GLY A 436 -6.25 -1.53 5.01
N THR A 437 -5.64 -1.79 3.86
CA THR A 437 -5.85 -0.99 2.64
C THR A 437 -7.26 -1.12 2.08
N LEU A 438 -7.84 -2.33 2.07
CA LEU A 438 -9.22 -2.54 1.59
C LEU A 438 -10.24 -1.77 2.43
N VAL A 439 -10.06 -1.72 3.75
CA VAL A 439 -10.92 -0.91 4.62
C VAL A 439 -10.69 0.58 4.38
N ALA A 440 -9.44 1.02 4.23
CA ALA A 440 -9.11 2.42 3.92
C ALA A 440 -9.73 2.86 2.58
N PHE A 441 -9.60 2.05 1.53
CA PHE A 441 -10.17 2.31 0.21
C PHE A 441 -11.70 2.32 0.23
N GLY A 442 -12.32 1.39 0.95
CA GLY A 442 -13.76 1.38 1.19
C GLY A 442 -14.23 2.68 1.87
N LEU A 443 -13.52 3.15 2.90
CA LEU A 443 -13.81 4.41 3.57
C LEU A 443 -13.65 5.62 2.64
N ILE A 444 -12.68 5.63 1.74
CA ILE A 444 -12.53 6.69 0.72
C ILE A 444 -13.72 6.71 -0.23
N CYS A 445 -14.17 5.56 -0.70
CA CYS A 445 -15.39 5.46 -1.52
C CYS A 445 -16.62 5.98 -0.77
N ILE A 446 -16.79 5.58 0.49
CA ILE A 446 -17.87 6.07 1.37
C ILE A 446 -17.75 7.59 1.58
N THR A 447 -16.53 8.12 1.71
CA THR A 447 -16.27 9.55 1.85
C THR A 447 -16.78 10.34 0.63
N VAL A 448 -16.56 9.85 -0.57
CA VAL A 448 -17.08 10.49 -1.80
C VAL A 448 -18.59 10.50 -1.81
N ILE A 449 -19.23 9.37 -1.49
CA ILE A 449 -20.70 9.28 -1.39
C ILE A 449 -21.21 10.27 -0.34
N TYR A 450 -20.63 10.25 0.86
CA TYR A 450 -21.00 11.15 1.95
C TYR A 450 -20.90 12.63 1.56
N LEU A 451 -19.80 13.04 0.93
CA LEU A 451 -19.60 14.43 0.51
C LEU A 451 -20.58 14.88 -0.58
N ARG A 452 -21.11 13.97 -1.39
CA ARG A 452 -22.15 14.29 -2.38
C ARG A 452 -23.45 14.77 -1.71
N PHE A 453 -23.80 14.21 -0.58
CA PHE A 453 -24.99 14.58 0.19
C PHE A 453 -24.69 15.70 1.22
N ALA A 454 -23.58 15.61 1.95
CA ALA A 454 -23.27 16.54 3.03
C ALA A 454 -22.71 17.89 2.55
N ARG A 455 -22.02 17.93 1.40
CA ARG A 455 -21.43 19.13 0.80
C ARG A 455 -21.63 19.18 -0.72
N PRO A 456 -22.88 19.34 -1.21
CA PRO A 456 -23.17 19.32 -2.64
C PRO A 456 -22.46 20.45 -3.40
N ASN A 457 -22.21 21.60 -2.75
CA ASN A 457 -21.57 22.79 -3.31
C ASN A 457 -20.05 22.80 -3.21
N LEU A 458 -19.41 21.70 -2.72
CA LEU A 458 -17.96 21.60 -2.71
C LEU A 458 -17.41 21.75 -4.13
N ASN A 459 -16.41 22.63 -4.30
CA ASN A 459 -15.74 22.75 -5.59
C ASN A 459 -14.95 21.48 -5.90
N ARG A 460 -15.29 20.83 -7.01
CA ARG A 460 -14.67 19.58 -7.49
C ARG A 460 -14.13 19.83 -8.90
N PRO A 461 -12.88 20.23 -9.05
CA PRO A 461 -12.29 20.48 -10.37
C PRO A 461 -12.31 19.24 -11.26
N PHE A 462 -12.03 18.06 -10.69
CA PHE A 462 -12.31 16.77 -11.31
C PHE A 462 -13.60 16.23 -10.70
N LYS A 463 -14.64 16.13 -11.51
CA LYS A 463 -15.99 15.76 -11.06
C LYS A 463 -16.55 14.63 -11.91
N MET A 464 -16.79 13.50 -11.28
CA MET A 464 -17.59 12.44 -11.90
C MET A 464 -19.07 12.88 -12.03
N PRO A 465 -19.81 12.46 -13.08
CA PRO A 465 -21.24 12.72 -13.18
C PRO A 465 -22.01 12.26 -11.94
N GLY A 466 -23.00 13.04 -11.47
CA GLY A 466 -23.59 12.93 -10.14
C GLY A 466 -23.99 11.50 -9.69
N TRP A 467 -24.91 10.86 -10.42
CA TRP A 467 -25.37 9.51 -10.09
C TRP A 467 -24.30 8.44 -10.37
N LEU A 468 -23.49 8.61 -11.42
CA LEU A 468 -22.43 7.71 -11.80
C LEU A 468 -21.32 7.68 -10.73
N ALA A 469 -21.02 8.82 -10.11
CA ALA A 469 -20.07 8.89 -9.01
C ALA A 469 -20.51 8.06 -7.81
N ILE A 470 -21.80 8.11 -7.47
CA ILE A 470 -22.36 7.31 -6.37
C ILE A 470 -22.28 5.82 -6.72
N LEU A 471 -22.66 5.46 -7.96
CA LEU A 471 -22.59 4.08 -8.42
C LEU A 471 -21.15 3.53 -8.40
N ILE A 472 -20.19 4.28 -8.96
CA ILE A 472 -18.76 3.89 -9.02
C ILE A 472 -18.20 3.74 -7.60
N ALA A 473 -18.45 4.71 -6.72
CA ALA A 473 -17.97 4.64 -5.35
C ALA A 473 -18.65 3.51 -4.57
N ALA A 474 -19.93 3.25 -4.77
CA ALA A 474 -20.62 2.12 -4.16
C ALA A 474 -20.06 0.77 -4.65
N MET A 475 -19.81 0.62 -5.95
CA MET A 475 -19.18 -0.58 -6.52
C MET A 475 -17.78 -0.78 -5.95
N GLY A 476 -16.97 0.28 -5.86
CA GLY A 476 -15.65 0.23 -5.22
C GLY A 476 -15.73 -0.23 -3.77
N ALA A 477 -16.64 0.34 -2.97
CA ALA A 477 -16.83 -0.04 -1.58
C ALA A 477 -17.29 -1.51 -1.42
N ILE A 478 -18.23 -1.96 -2.28
CA ILE A 478 -18.72 -3.36 -2.27
C ILE A 478 -17.59 -4.32 -2.64
N MET A 479 -16.81 -4.03 -3.68
CA MET A 479 -15.70 -4.89 -4.09
C MET A 479 -14.61 -4.93 -3.02
N CYS A 480 -14.28 -3.79 -2.39
CA CYS A 480 -13.38 -3.75 -1.22
C CYS A 480 -13.91 -4.65 -0.09
N PHE A 481 -15.19 -4.57 0.21
CA PHE A 481 -15.82 -5.40 1.24
C PHE A 481 -15.75 -6.90 0.89
N VAL A 482 -16.02 -7.29 -0.35
CA VAL A 482 -15.94 -8.70 -0.79
C VAL A 482 -14.53 -9.25 -0.62
N LEU A 483 -13.50 -8.52 -1.10
CA LEU A 483 -12.11 -8.97 -0.94
C LEU A 483 -11.66 -8.96 0.53
N PHE A 484 -12.10 -7.96 1.31
CA PHE A 484 -11.87 -7.93 2.76
C PHE A 484 -12.44 -9.18 3.44
N MET A 485 -13.69 -9.56 3.14
CA MET A 485 -14.33 -10.76 3.70
C MET A 485 -13.60 -12.04 3.28
N SER A 486 -13.05 -12.10 2.06
CA SER A 486 -12.23 -13.23 1.61
C SER A 486 -10.99 -13.44 2.50
N LEU A 487 -10.31 -12.36 2.89
CA LEU A 487 -9.16 -12.42 3.81
C LEU A 487 -9.59 -12.73 5.26
N MET A 488 -10.78 -12.27 5.67
CA MET A 488 -11.35 -12.56 6.99
C MET A 488 -11.80 -14.02 7.17
N ALA A 489 -11.81 -14.84 6.11
CA ALA A 489 -11.98 -16.28 6.22
C ALA A 489 -10.89 -16.92 7.11
N ASN A 490 -9.70 -16.34 7.13
CA ASN A 490 -8.61 -16.77 8.01
C ASN A 490 -8.86 -16.28 9.46
N GLU A 491 -8.97 -17.23 10.39
CA GLU A 491 -9.23 -16.93 11.80
C GLU A 491 -8.13 -16.08 12.45
N HIS A 492 -6.87 -16.35 12.14
CA HIS A 492 -5.75 -15.57 12.67
C HIS A 492 -5.79 -14.10 12.20
N MET A 493 -6.22 -13.87 10.94
CA MET A 493 -6.43 -12.51 10.43
C MET A 493 -7.56 -11.79 11.15
N ARG A 494 -8.72 -12.47 11.37
CA ARG A 494 -9.84 -11.89 12.13
C ARG A 494 -9.42 -11.49 13.53
N GLN A 495 -8.71 -12.37 14.24
CA GLN A 495 -8.25 -12.11 15.60
C GLN A 495 -7.26 -10.96 15.63
N PHE A 496 -6.24 -10.97 14.76
CA PHE A 496 -5.25 -9.91 14.69
C PHE A 496 -5.89 -8.56 14.40
N PHE A 497 -6.70 -8.47 13.34
CA PHE A 497 -7.31 -7.22 12.93
C PHE A 497 -8.31 -6.69 13.97
N GLY A 498 -9.08 -7.59 14.60
CA GLY A 498 -9.98 -7.25 15.70
C GLY A 498 -9.25 -6.65 16.91
N TRP A 499 -8.18 -7.31 17.37
CA TRP A 499 -7.36 -6.80 18.48
C TRP A 499 -6.60 -5.52 18.11
N TYR A 500 -6.11 -5.42 16.89
CA TYR A 500 -5.45 -4.23 16.39
C TYR A 500 -6.37 -3.00 16.41
N LEU A 501 -7.57 -3.11 15.85
CA LEU A 501 -8.54 -2.01 15.86
C LEU A 501 -9.03 -1.70 17.28
N ALA A 502 -9.32 -2.72 18.09
CA ALA A 502 -9.75 -2.52 19.47
C ALA A 502 -8.68 -1.77 20.28
N GLY A 503 -7.43 -2.19 20.17
CA GLY A 503 -6.29 -1.51 20.80
C GLY A 503 -6.13 -0.07 20.33
N GLY A 504 -6.22 0.16 19.01
CA GLY A 504 -6.16 1.51 18.44
C GLY A 504 -7.31 2.41 18.92
N ILE A 505 -8.52 1.89 19.01
CA ILE A 505 -9.68 2.62 19.55
C ILE A 505 -9.46 2.97 21.03
N VAL A 506 -8.96 2.03 21.84
CA VAL A 506 -8.64 2.27 23.25
C VAL A 506 -7.59 3.40 23.38
N VAL A 507 -6.52 3.37 22.57
CA VAL A 507 -5.51 4.44 22.56
C VAL A 507 -6.12 5.80 22.20
N TYR A 508 -7.07 5.85 21.27
CA TYR A 508 -7.77 7.09 20.94
C TYR A 508 -8.52 7.66 22.14
N PHE A 509 -9.31 6.83 22.83
CA PHE A 509 -10.10 7.30 23.99
C PHE A 509 -9.24 7.65 25.21
N ILE A 510 -8.11 6.97 25.40
CA ILE A 510 -7.20 7.25 26.53
C ILE A 510 -6.32 8.47 26.23
N TYR A 511 -5.82 8.63 25.02
CA TYR A 511 -4.83 9.66 24.67
C TYR A 511 -5.33 10.63 23.60
N GLY A 512 -5.69 10.16 22.40
CA GLY A 512 -5.93 10.98 21.22
C GLY A 512 -7.03 12.02 21.43
N MET A 513 -8.20 11.60 21.91
CA MET A 513 -9.35 12.48 22.16
C MET A 513 -9.03 13.63 23.14
N TRP A 514 -8.19 13.37 24.15
CA TRP A 514 -7.84 14.36 25.18
C TRP A 514 -6.76 15.32 24.72
N ASN A 515 -5.84 14.86 23.86
CA ASN A 515 -4.68 15.63 23.39
C ASN A 515 -4.92 16.31 22.03
N SER A 516 -6.04 16.05 21.37
CA SER A 516 -6.42 16.67 20.09
C SER A 516 -6.33 18.20 20.16
N LYS A 517 -5.49 18.80 19.33
CA LYS A 517 -5.34 20.26 19.24
C LYS A 517 -6.62 20.90 18.71
N LEU A 518 -7.22 20.31 17.68
CA LEU A 518 -8.50 20.77 17.15
C LEU A 518 -9.60 20.69 18.19
N GLY A 519 -9.67 19.59 18.96
CA GLY A 519 -10.61 19.42 20.07
C GLY A 519 -10.46 20.45 21.18
N ARG A 520 -9.23 20.84 21.47
CA ARG A 520 -8.90 21.88 22.47
C ARG A 520 -9.12 23.31 21.95
N GLY A 521 -9.38 23.49 20.65
CA GLY A 521 -9.50 24.82 20.04
C GLY A 521 -8.14 25.49 19.79
N ILE A 522 -7.07 24.71 19.73
CA ILE A 522 -5.71 25.21 19.45
C ILE A 522 -5.51 25.22 17.94
N ALA A 523 -5.15 26.38 17.39
CA ALA A 523 -4.77 26.47 15.97
C ALA A 523 -3.43 25.74 15.76
N VAL A 524 -3.37 24.81 14.80
CA VAL A 524 -2.12 24.19 14.38
C VAL A 524 -1.46 25.17 13.41
N THR A 525 -0.56 26.03 13.93
CA THR A 525 0.23 26.95 13.09
C THR A 525 1.41 26.21 12.47
N GLY A 526 1.68 26.46 11.18
CA GLY A 526 2.91 26.01 10.54
C GLY A 526 4.10 26.73 11.18
N HIS A 527 5.06 25.98 11.73
CA HIS A 527 6.21 26.41 12.52
C HIS A 527 5.88 27.12 13.85
N GLU A 528 6.01 26.41 14.97
CA GLU A 528 6.47 27.03 16.19
C GLU A 528 7.91 27.50 15.94
N GLN A 529 8.09 28.78 15.61
CA GLN A 529 9.39 29.41 15.80
C GLN A 529 9.72 29.29 17.30
N PRO A 530 10.92 28.87 17.70
CA PRO A 530 11.33 28.97 19.09
C PRO A 530 11.16 30.43 19.49
N ASN A 531 10.44 30.68 20.58
CA ASN A 531 10.29 31.99 21.17
C ASN A 531 11.65 32.74 21.12
N PRO A 532 11.73 33.94 20.55
CA PRO A 532 12.95 34.73 20.66
C PRO A 532 13.23 34.88 22.15
N VAL A 533 14.39 34.41 22.59
CA VAL A 533 14.91 34.64 23.92
C VAL A 533 14.84 36.15 24.15
N GLN A 534 13.98 36.61 25.05
CA GLN A 534 13.97 37.99 25.47
C GLN A 534 15.35 38.28 26.06
N PRO A 535 16.06 39.30 25.59
CA PRO A 535 17.31 39.71 26.23
C PRO A 535 16.94 40.19 27.64
N ASN A 536 17.57 39.59 28.62
CA ASN A 536 17.51 40.00 30.02
C ASN A 536 17.81 41.51 30.09
N GLN A 537 16.87 42.28 30.61
CA GLN A 537 17.12 43.63 31.14
C GLN A 537 17.78 43.51 32.52
#